data_f9d93c5c9871bf8a2a918c9e38fc0df4
#
_entry.id   f9d93c5c9871bf8a2a918c9e38fc0df4
#
_cell.length_a   1.000
_cell.length_b   1.000
_cell.length_c   1.000
_cell.angle_alpha   90.00
_cell.angle_beta   90.00
_cell.angle_gamma   90.00
#
_symmetry.space_group_name_H-M   'P 1'
#
loop_
_entity.id
_entity.type
_entity.pdbx_description
1 polymer ?
#
loop_
_entity_poly.entity_id
_entity_poly.type
_entity_poly.pdbx_seq_one_letter_code
_entity_poly.pdbx_strand_id
1 'polypeptide(L)'
;MRFVQTSESEGHVDTATATYARADGVRVDLVAAVHIADRLYYQTLDRLFTNYDVVLYEMVKPSDAEVTPTRRAESPVSALQIGMKKLLGLEFQLDAINYAATNFVHADMDPEMFFKAQEESGESIFGLLLRAILSEQARQATATNQADGWQLLLALLSKDSDYRLKFLLGRQLESIEGVISDVDQKPDGKGSVLVSGRNQVAMRVLADQIQKGKRRAAIFYGAGHMTDFEKRLQETGFKKVSEEWLTAWDIRKPPR
;
A
#
# COMPACT_ATOMS: atom_id res chain seq x y z
N MET A 1 4.54 6.82 1.67
CA MET A 1 4.50 6.36 3.10
C MET A 1 5.74 6.90 3.80
N ARG A 2 5.70 7.07 5.12
CA ARG A 2 6.86 7.48 5.92
C ARG A 2 6.81 6.87 7.31
N PHE A 3 7.96 6.62 7.90
CA PHE A 3 8.10 6.31 9.33
C PHE A 3 8.58 7.56 10.07
N VAL A 4 7.87 7.94 11.13
CA VAL A 4 8.22 9.09 11.98
C VAL A 4 8.57 8.57 13.37
N GLN A 5 9.84 8.68 13.74
CA GLN A 5 10.30 8.31 15.07
C GLN A 5 10.06 9.46 16.04
N THR A 6 9.37 9.20 17.16
CA THR A 6 9.06 10.20 18.18
C THR A 6 9.93 10.06 19.44
N SER A 7 10.46 8.84 19.68
CA SER A 7 11.43 8.56 20.75
C SER A 7 12.34 7.39 20.34
N GLU A 8 13.19 6.90 21.26
CA GLU A 8 14.07 5.74 21.00
C GLU A 8 13.32 4.46 20.62
N SER A 9 12.07 4.30 21.06
CA SER A 9 11.27 3.09 20.87
C SER A 9 9.83 3.35 20.42
N GLU A 10 9.47 4.60 20.13
CA GLU A 10 8.12 5.00 19.73
C GLU A 10 8.15 5.77 18.42
N GLY A 11 7.05 5.70 17.68
CA GLY A 11 6.89 6.37 16.41
C GLY A 11 5.54 6.10 15.79
N HIS A 12 5.41 6.41 14.53
CA HIS A 12 4.23 6.06 13.74
C HIS A 12 4.59 5.87 12.28
N VAL A 13 3.80 5.06 11.58
CA VAL A 13 3.82 4.95 10.13
C VAL A 13 2.66 5.74 9.58
N ASP A 14 2.93 6.68 8.68
CA ASP A 14 1.92 7.47 8.01
C ASP A 14 1.83 7.13 6.53
N THR A 15 0.62 7.25 5.98
CA THR A 15 0.36 7.24 4.55
C THR A 15 -0.16 8.60 4.11
N ALA A 16 0.12 8.98 2.86
CA ALA A 16 -0.32 10.26 2.31
C ALA A 16 -1.64 10.11 1.54
N THR A 17 -2.48 11.13 1.65
CA THR A 17 -3.55 11.44 0.68
C THR A 17 -3.15 12.71 -0.04
N ALA A 18 -2.85 12.62 -1.34
CA ALA A 18 -2.44 13.74 -2.16
C ALA A 18 -3.57 14.13 -3.13
N THR A 19 -4.03 15.37 -3.05
CA THR A 19 -5.11 15.90 -3.88
C THR A 19 -4.56 16.54 -5.13
N TYR A 20 -5.14 16.20 -6.27
CA TYR A 20 -4.84 16.77 -7.58
C TYR A 20 -6.11 17.40 -8.17
N ALA A 21 -5.95 18.54 -8.82
CA ALA A 21 -7.04 19.24 -9.49
C ALA A 21 -6.68 19.57 -10.94
N ARG A 22 -7.68 19.54 -11.81
CA ARG A 22 -7.60 19.94 -13.20
C ARG A 22 -8.48 21.16 -13.49
N ALA A 23 -8.15 21.91 -14.54
CA ALA A 23 -8.81 23.19 -14.85
C ALA A 23 -10.34 23.06 -15.12
N ASP A 24 -10.82 21.88 -15.51
CA ASP A 24 -12.24 21.58 -15.70
C ASP A 24 -13.02 21.31 -14.41
N GLY A 25 -12.38 21.44 -13.24
CA GLY A 25 -12.97 21.26 -11.93
C GLY A 25 -12.96 19.81 -11.40
N VAL A 26 -12.38 18.86 -12.15
CA VAL A 26 -12.20 17.48 -11.67
C VAL A 26 -11.12 17.45 -10.59
N ARG A 27 -11.38 16.70 -9.52
CA ARG A 27 -10.43 16.43 -8.43
C ARG A 27 -10.18 14.93 -8.30
N VAL A 28 -8.93 14.57 -8.12
CA VAL A 28 -8.49 13.18 -7.88
C VAL A 28 -7.60 13.17 -6.66
N ASP A 29 -7.93 12.33 -5.70
CA ASP A 29 -7.12 12.09 -4.51
C ASP A 29 -6.39 10.75 -4.67
N LEU A 30 -5.06 10.77 -4.60
CA LEU A 30 -4.24 9.57 -4.46
C LEU A 30 -4.20 9.19 -3.00
N VAL A 31 -4.90 8.14 -2.63
CA VAL A 31 -5.00 7.63 -1.26
C VAL A 31 -4.07 6.44 -1.12
N ALA A 32 -2.88 6.69 -0.59
CA ALA A 32 -1.89 5.64 -0.35
C ALA A 32 -2.33 4.74 0.80
N ALA A 33 -2.22 3.43 0.61
CA ALA A 33 -2.59 2.43 1.59
C ALA A 33 -1.43 1.52 1.99
N VAL A 34 -1.55 0.94 3.17
CA VAL A 34 -0.83 -0.25 3.61
C VAL A 34 -1.82 -1.37 3.85
N HIS A 35 -1.42 -2.62 3.52
CA HIS A 35 -2.32 -3.77 3.59
C HIS A 35 -2.66 -4.23 5.00
N ILE A 36 -1.87 -3.79 5.99
CA ILE A 36 -2.03 -4.10 7.41
C ILE A 36 -1.85 -2.81 8.20
N ALA A 37 -2.84 -2.40 8.98
CA ALA A 37 -2.80 -1.15 9.76
C ALA A 37 -3.65 -1.23 11.03
N ASP A 38 -3.59 -0.17 11.83
CA ASP A 38 -4.46 -0.02 12.98
C ASP A 38 -5.93 0.11 12.52
N ARG A 39 -6.83 -0.45 13.29
CA ARG A 39 -8.28 -0.44 12.99
C ARG A 39 -8.82 0.98 12.74
N LEU A 40 -8.36 1.96 13.51
CA LEU A 40 -8.79 3.34 13.40
C LEU A 40 -8.42 3.95 12.04
N TYR A 41 -7.27 3.58 11.49
CA TYR A 41 -6.84 3.98 10.16
C TYR A 41 -7.88 3.61 9.09
N TYR A 42 -8.28 2.34 9.01
CA TYR A 42 -9.27 1.89 8.03
C TYR A 42 -10.65 2.51 8.26
N GLN A 43 -11.08 2.67 9.52
CA GLN A 43 -12.33 3.37 9.84
C GLN A 43 -12.31 4.84 9.38
N THR A 44 -11.13 5.47 9.41
CA THR A 44 -10.96 6.84 8.93
C THR A 44 -11.00 6.89 7.40
N LEU A 45 -10.37 5.91 6.73
CA LEU A 45 -10.46 5.77 5.27
C LEU A 45 -11.88 5.48 4.80
N ASP A 46 -12.63 4.58 5.44
CA ASP A 46 -14.01 4.31 5.08
C ASP A 46 -14.89 5.56 5.15
N ARG A 47 -14.70 6.38 6.19
CA ARG A 47 -15.39 7.68 6.31
C ARG A 47 -14.93 8.67 5.22
N LEU A 48 -13.64 8.71 4.91
CA LEU A 48 -13.11 9.53 3.84
C LEU A 48 -13.75 9.15 2.49
N PHE A 49 -13.86 7.85 2.21
CA PHE A 49 -14.40 7.34 0.95
C PHE A 49 -15.86 7.70 0.69
N THR A 50 -16.64 8.02 1.71
CA THR A 50 -18.02 8.51 1.53
C THR A 50 -18.12 9.88 0.84
N ASN A 51 -17.01 10.63 0.78
CA ASN A 51 -16.96 11.97 0.18
C ASN A 51 -16.68 11.96 -1.33
N TYR A 52 -16.45 10.79 -1.94
CA TYR A 52 -16.11 10.67 -3.36
C TYR A 52 -17.30 10.16 -4.20
N ASP A 53 -17.39 10.68 -5.42
CA ASP A 53 -18.32 10.15 -6.42
C ASP A 53 -17.93 8.74 -6.86
N VAL A 54 -16.61 8.44 -6.81
CA VAL A 54 -16.04 7.14 -7.15
C VAL A 54 -14.73 6.90 -6.42
N VAL A 55 -14.53 5.68 -5.94
CA VAL A 55 -13.29 5.17 -5.35
C VAL A 55 -12.78 4.03 -6.22
N LEU A 56 -11.66 4.24 -6.88
CA LEU A 56 -10.97 3.24 -7.70
C LEU A 56 -10.03 2.44 -6.81
N TYR A 57 -10.22 1.14 -6.73
CA TYR A 57 -9.45 0.33 -5.80
C TYR A 57 -8.61 -0.76 -6.46
N GLU A 58 -7.47 -1.04 -5.81
CA GLU A 58 -6.51 -2.07 -6.15
C GLU A 58 -6.99 -3.45 -5.71
N MET A 59 -7.07 -4.40 -6.65
CA MET A 59 -7.27 -5.81 -6.35
C MET A 59 -7.14 -6.66 -7.61
N VAL A 60 -6.14 -7.53 -7.69
CA VAL A 60 -6.08 -8.52 -8.77
C VAL A 60 -7.15 -9.58 -8.52
N LYS A 61 -8.26 -9.46 -9.22
CA LYS A 61 -9.40 -10.38 -9.14
C LYS A 61 -10.15 -10.41 -10.47
N PRO A 62 -10.96 -11.47 -10.75
CA PRO A 62 -11.93 -11.42 -11.86
C PRO A 62 -12.84 -10.20 -11.72
N SER A 63 -13.13 -9.55 -12.84
CA SER A 63 -13.91 -8.29 -12.85
C SER A 63 -15.31 -8.44 -12.26
N ASP A 64 -15.91 -9.63 -12.38
CA ASP A 64 -17.24 -10.01 -11.91
C ASP A 64 -17.25 -10.64 -10.50
N ALA A 65 -16.08 -10.91 -9.92
CA ALA A 65 -16.00 -11.48 -8.59
C ALA A 65 -16.28 -10.42 -7.50
N GLU A 66 -17.11 -10.78 -6.53
CA GLU A 66 -17.29 -9.97 -5.32
C GLU A 66 -16.05 -10.04 -4.43
N VAL A 67 -15.75 -8.93 -3.75
CA VAL A 67 -14.72 -8.89 -2.72
C VAL A 67 -15.27 -9.57 -1.48
N THR A 68 -14.79 -10.77 -1.21
CA THR A 68 -15.12 -11.48 0.03
C THR A 68 -14.01 -11.31 1.04
N PRO A 69 -14.30 -11.05 2.31
CA PRO A 69 -13.31 -11.09 3.38
C PRO A 69 -12.53 -12.40 3.31
N THR A 70 -11.25 -12.33 3.61
CA THR A 70 -10.33 -13.47 3.47
C THR A 70 -10.94 -14.72 4.11
N ARG A 71 -11.43 -15.66 3.29
CA ARG A 71 -11.78 -16.99 3.78
C ARG A 71 -10.53 -17.53 4.47
N ARG A 72 -10.68 -18.01 5.69
CA ARG A 72 -9.62 -18.71 6.42
C ARG A 72 -9.13 -19.88 5.58
N ALA A 73 -8.21 -19.62 4.67
CA ALA A 73 -7.55 -20.68 3.94
C ALA A 73 -6.63 -21.39 4.93
N GLU A 74 -6.69 -22.69 4.96
CA GLU A 74 -5.80 -23.57 5.74
C GLU A 74 -4.40 -23.63 5.13
N SER A 75 -3.81 -22.46 4.84
CA SER A 75 -2.46 -22.36 4.29
C SER A 75 -1.48 -21.86 5.35
N PRO A 76 -0.20 -22.25 5.29
CA PRO A 76 0.83 -21.73 6.18
C PRO A 76 0.93 -20.21 6.14
N VAL A 77 0.66 -19.58 4.98
CA VAL A 77 0.64 -18.14 4.79
C VAL A 77 -0.50 -17.51 5.60
N SER A 78 -1.69 -18.10 5.59
CA SER A 78 -2.84 -17.61 6.38
C SER A 78 -2.59 -17.72 7.88
N ALA A 79 -1.93 -18.79 8.34
CA ALA A 79 -1.55 -18.95 9.74
C ALA A 79 -0.55 -17.87 10.18
N LEU A 80 0.46 -17.57 9.34
CA LEU A 80 1.41 -16.49 9.58
C LEU A 80 0.70 -15.12 9.64
N GLN A 81 -0.19 -14.85 8.71
CA GLN A 81 -0.99 -13.63 8.68
C GLN A 81 -1.82 -13.46 9.96
N ILE A 82 -2.57 -14.50 10.35
CA ILE A 82 -3.36 -14.48 11.59
C ILE A 82 -2.47 -14.26 12.82
N GLY A 83 -1.29 -14.89 12.85
CA GLY A 83 -0.29 -14.70 13.89
C GLY A 83 0.18 -13.25 13.97
N MET A 84 0.53 -12.65 12.84
CA MET A 84 0.94 -11.24 12.76
C MET A 84 -0.19 -10.29 13.19
N LYS A 85 -1.42 -10.50 12.75
CA LYS A 85 -2.59 -9.73 13.16
C LYS A 85 -2.74 -9.71 14.69
N LYS A 86 -2.69 -10.89 15.33
CA LYS A 86 -2.81 -11.02 16.78
C LYS A 86 -1.61 -10.42 17.52
N LEU A 87 -0.39 -10.66 17.02
CA LEU A 87 0.85 -10.24 17.65
C LEU A 87 1.05 -8.72 17.56
N LEU A 88 0.65 -8.10 16.45
CA LEU A 88 0.83 -6.67 16.23
C LEU A 88 -0.42 -5.85 16.56
N GLY A 89 -1.57 -6.48 16.86
CA GLY A 89 -2.85 -5.80 17.10
C GLY A 89 -3.35 -5.01 15.88
N LEU A 90 -2.96 -5.44 14.65
CA LEU A 90 -3.31 -4.78 13.39
C LEU A 90 -4.48 -5.49 12.70
N GLU A 91 -5.15 -4.78 11.79
CA GLU A 91 -6.20 -5.29 10.93
C GLU A 91 -5.72 -5.40 9.48
N PHE A 92 -6.33 -6.32 8.71
CA PHE A 92 -6.11 -6.40 7.26
C PHE A 92 -7.03 -5.47 6.51
N GLN A 93 -6.50 -4.80 5.49
CA GLN A 93 -7.25 -3.92 4.60
C GLN A 93 -8.51 -4.60 4.04
N LEU A 94 -8.39 -5.86 3.58
CA LEU A 94 -9.50 -6.62 2.98
C LEU A 94 -10.64 -6.91 3.95
N ASP A 95 -10.34 -7.03 5.26
CA ASP A 95 -11.34 -7.30 6.29
C ASP A 95 -11.98 -6.01 6.83
N ALA A 96 -11.28 -4.88 6.68
CA ALA A 96 -11.59 -3.64 7.38
C ALA A 96 -12.22 -2.57 6.48
N ILE A 97 -12.03 -2.61 5.16
CA ILE A 97 -12.61 -1.67 4.17
C ILE A 97 -13.89 -2.23 3.57
N ASN A 98 -14.92 -1.38 3.46
CA ASN A 98 -16.21 -1.74 2.85
C ASN A 98 -16.15 -1.64 1.31
N TYR A 99 -15.60 -2.64 0.65
CA TYR A 99 -15.54 -2.70 -0.82
C TYR A 99 -16.92 -2.88 -1.50
N ALA A 100 -18.00 -3.19 -0.75
CA ALA A 100 -19.33 -3.31 -1.28
C ALA A 100 -20.07 -1.95 -1.41
N ALA A 101 -19.43 -0.85 -1.02
CA ALA A 101 -20.00 0.48 -1.16
C ALA A 101 -20.24 0.81 -2.65
N THR A 102 -21.38 1.45 -2.94
CA THR A 102 -21.86 1.67 -4.33
C THR A 102 -20.97 2.58 -5.18
N ASN A 103 -20.11 3.37 -4.54
CA ASN A 103 -19.14 4.23 -5.20
C ASN A 103 -17.77 3.57 -5.39
N PHE A 104 -17.59 2.31 -4.96
CA PHE A 104 -16.34 1.57 -5.21
C PHE A 104 -16.37 0.94 -6.60
N VAL A 105 -15.30 1.15 -7.37
CA VAL A 105 -15.13 0.62 -8.72
C VAL A 105 -13.80 -0.10 -8.80
N HIS A 106 -13.83 -1.37 -9.20
CA HIS A 106 -12.63 -2.15 -9.46
C HIS A 106 -11.82 -1.52 -10.59
N ALA A 107 -10.55 -1.27 -10.36
CA ALA A 107 -9.71 -0.53 -11.28
C ALA A 107 -8.31 -1.15 -11.43
N ASP A 108 -8.24 -2.47 -11.45
CA ASP A 108 -7.00 -3.24 -11.52
C ASP A 108 -7.09 -4.32 -12.60
N MET A 109 -5.98 -5.01 -12.85
CA MET A 109 -5.93 -6.15 -13.76
C MET A 109 -6.74 -7.31 -13.21
N ASP A 110 -7.38 -8.07 -14.11
CA ASP A 110 -7.84 -9.42 -13.76
C ASP A 110 -6.64 -10.39 -13.67
N PRO A 111 -6.81 -11.58 -13.07
CA PRO A 111 -5.73 -12.52 -12.89
C PRO A 111 -5.11 -12.99 -14.22
N GLU A 112 -5.90 -13.18 -15.26
CA GLU A 112 -5.41 -13.64 -16.56
C GLU A 112 -4.51 -12.56 -17.20
N MET A 113 -4.97 -11.31 -17.23
CA MET A 113 -4.17 -10.18 -17.69
C MET A 113 -2.89 -10.03 -16.88
N PHE A 114 -2.98 -10.16 -15.57
CA PHE A 114 -1.84 -10.01 -14.67
C PHE A 114 -0.77 -11.09 -14.91
N PHE A 115 -1.16 -12.37 -14.93
CA PHE A 115 -0.22 -13.47 -15.15
C PHE A 115 0.38 -13.44 -16.55
N LYS A 116 -0.43 -13.13 -17.58
CA LYS A 116 0.07 -12.97 -18.95
C LYS A 116 1.10 -11.86 -19.06
N ALA A 117 0.79 -10.69 -18.50
CA ALA A 117 1.71 -9.56 -18.51
C ALA A 117 2.99 -9.84 -17.70
N GLN A 118 2.90 -10.60 -16.61
CA GLN A 118 4.05 -11.06 -15.84
C GLN A 118 4.93 -12.05 -16.64
N GLU A 119 4.32 -12.98 -17.37
CA GLU A 119 5.02 -13.91 -18.24
C GLU A 119 5.75 -13.20 -19.38
N GLU A 120 5.06 -12.28 -20.07
CA GLU A 120 5.62 -11.50 -21.18
C GLU A 120 6.77 -10.57 -20.74
N SER A 121 6.72 -10.03 -19.53
CA SER A 121 7.76 -9.14 -19.00
C SER A 121 8.95 -9.88 -18.37
N GLY A 122 8.80 -11.18 -18.08
CA GLY A 122 9.76 -11.95 -17.30
C GLY A 122 9.88 -11.48 -15.84
N GLU A 123 8.93 -10.68 -15.36
CA GLU A 123 8.91 -10.20 -13.98
C GLU A 123 8.27 -11.25 -13.07
N SER A 124 8.85 -11.40 -11.89
CA SER A 124 8.33 -12.28 -10.84
C SER A 124 8.22 -11.52 -9.54
N ILE A 125 7.05 -11.55 -8.90
CA ILE A 125 6.87 -10.99 -7.54
C ILE A 125 7.91 -11.59 -6.58
N PHE A 126 8.14 -12.90 -6.69
CA PHE A 126 9.16 -13.57 -5.89
C PHE A 126 10.58 -13.06 -6.21
N GLY A 127 10.90 -12.84 -7.49
CA GLY A 127 12.18 -12.28 -7.91
C GLY A 127 12.39 -10.85 -7.40
N LEU A 128 11.34 -10.03 -7.40
CA LEU A 128 11.39 -8.67 -6.86
C LEU A 128 11.54 -8.67 -5.34
N LEU A 129 10.77 -9.50 -4.63
CA LEU A 129 10.90 -9.67 -3.19
C LEU A 129 12.31 -10.18 -2.81
N LEU A 130 12.83 -11.16 -3.55
CA LEU A 130 14.18 -11.68 -3.34
C LEU A 130 15.24 -10.58 -3.58
N ARG A 131 15.10 -9.77 -4.63
CA ARG A 131 15.99 -8.63 -4.88
C ARG A 131 15.89 -7.60 -3.76
N ALA A 132 14.69 -7.29 -3.27
CA ALA A 132 14.49 -6.38 -2.14
C ALA A 132 15.21 -6.89 -0.89
N ILE A 133 15.05 -8.16 -0.55
CA ILE A 133 15.73 -8.80 0.59
C ILE A 133 17.25 -8.79 0.41
N LEU A 134 17.75 -9.16 -0.78
CA LEU A 134 19.19 -9.19 -1.06
C LEU A 134 19.82 -7.79 -1.08
N SER A 135 19.12 -6.78 -1.62
CA SER A 135 19.59 -5.39 -1.63
C SER A 135 19.63 -4.82 -0.21
N GLU A 136 18.67 -5.15 0.63
CA GLU A 136 18.66 -4.75 2.03
C GLU A 136 19.77 -5.45 2.82
N GLN A 137 19.98 -6.76 2.60
CA GLN A 137 21.11 -7.47 3.18
C GLN A 137 22.45 -6.90 2.74
N ALA A 138 22.60 -6.49 1.47
CA ALA A 138 23.82 -5.86 0.98
C ALA A 138 24.06 -4.47 1.63
N ARG A 139 23.00 -3.68 1.85
CA ARG A 139 23.07 -2.41 2.60
C ARG A 139 23.44 -2.64 4.06
N GLN A 140 22.89 -3.68 4.69
CA GLN A 140 23.18 -4.04 6.09
C GLN A 140 24.58 -4.67 6.25
N ALA A 141 25.12 -5.37 5.27
CA ALA A 141 26.47 -5.93 5.31
C ALA A 141 27.57 -4.85 5.31
N THR A 142 27.25 -3.65 4.82
CA THR A 142 28.14 -2.47 4.91
C THR A 142 27.94 -1.66 6.20
N ALA A 143 26.83 -1.85 6.90
CA ALA A 143 26.56 -1.30 8.22
C ALA A 143 26.77 -2.44 9.24
N THR A 144 27.77 -2.34 10.09
CA THR A 144 28.12 -3.29 11.18
C THR A 144 26.96 -3.53 12.16
N ASN A 145 25.89 -4.22 11.75
CA ASN A 145 24.75 -4.51 12.61
C ASN A 145 24.30 -5.98 12.55
N GLN A 146 25.06 -6.84 13.23
CA GLN A 146 24.55 -8.14 13.73
C GLN A 146 23.46 -7.98 14.80
N ALA A 147 23.15 -6.74 15.21
CA ALA A 147 22.21 -6.44 16.29
C ALA A 147 20.75 -6.68 15.93
N ASP A 148 20.34 -6.59 14.65
CA ASP A 148 18.91 -6.56 14.30
C ASP A 148 18.21 -7.90 14.46
N GLY A 149 18.86 -9.02 14.17
CA GLY A 149 18.29 -10.36 14.36
C GLY A 149 18.06 -10.70 15.83
N TRP A 150 18.98 -10.33 16.70
CA TRP A 150 18.84 -10.51 18.15
C TRP A 150 17.81 -9.57 18.76
N GLN A 151 17.70 -8.33 18.25
CA GLN A 151 16.67 -7.39 18.69
C GLN A 151 15.26 -7.89 18.34
N LEU A 152 15.09 -8.51 17.17
CA LEU A 152 13.82 -9.13 16.77
C LEU A 152 13.47 -10.30 17.69
N LEU A 153 14.44 -11.16 18.00
CA LEU A 153 14.25 -12.29 18.93
C LEU A 153 13.93 -11.81 20.35
N LEU A 154 14.65 -10.81 20.85
CA LEU A 154 14.40 -10.20 22.15
C LEU A 154 13.05 -9.47 22.19
N ALA A 155 12.63 -8.84 21.10
CA ALA A 155 11.31 -8.24 20.97
C ALA A 155 10.20 -9.30 21.08
N LEU A 156 10.34 -10.44 20.39
CA LEU A 156 9.38 -11.56 20.47
C LEU A 156 9.24 -12.14 21.87
N LEU A 157 10.32 -12.16 22.66
CA LEU A 157 10.35 -12.72 24.00
C LEU A 157 9.96 -11.71 25.10
N SER A 158 9.73 -10.44 24.75
CA SER A 158 9.40 -9.39 25.71
C SER A 158 7.90 -9.35 26.03
N LYS A 159 7.54 -8.88 27.25
CA LYS A 159 6.14 -8.64 27.62
C LYS A 159 5.46 -7.56 26.76
N ASP A 160 6.25 -6.68 26.18
CA ASP A 160 5.83 -5.56 25.31
C ASP A 160 6.16 -5.88 23.84
N SER A 161 6.01 -7.16 23.44
CA SER A 161 6.44 -7.66 22.12
C SER A 161 5.76 -6.99 20.96
N ASP A 162 4.48 -6.67 21.10
CA ASP A 162 3.62 -6.09 20.07
C ASP A 162 4.14 -4.72 19.58
N TYR A 163 4.31 -3.75 20.47
CA TYR A 163 4.76 -2.42 20.06
C TYR A 163 6.24 -2.40 19.61
N ARG A 164 7.11 -3.23 20.22
CA ARG A 164 8.52 -3.33 19.80
C ARG A 164 8.65 -3.91 18.39
N LEU A 165 7.87 -4.93 18.09
CA LEU A 165 7.81 -5.50 16.75
C LEU A 165 7.22 -4.51 15.72
N LYS A 166 6.13 -3.81 16.09
CA LYS A 166 5.62 -2.71 15.27
C LYS A 166 6.70 -1.68 14.97
N PHE A 167 7.48 -1.28 15.97
CA PHE A 167 8.55 -0.29 15.80
C PHE A 167 9.62 -0.76 14.82
N LEU A 168 10.12 -2.00 14.99
CA LEU A 168 11.15 -2.58 14.12
C LEU A 168 10.63 -2.74 12.68
N LEU A 169 9.41 -3.26 12.52
CA LEU A 169 8.80 -3.46 11.21
C LEU A 169 8.43 -2.12 10.55
N GLY A 170 7.93 -1.14 11.31
CA GLY A 170 7.58 0.18 10.80
C GLY A 170 8.77 0.91 10.18
N ARG A 171 9.93 0.80 10.79
CA ARG A 171 11.18 1.35 10.22
C ARG A 171 11.58 0.69 8.90
N GLN A 172 11.24 -0.59 8.71
CA GLN A 172 11.58 -1.32 7.47
C GLN A 172 10.60 -1.05 6.34
N LEU A 173 9.32 -0.71 6.66
CA LEU A 173 8.30 -0.48 5.64
C LEU A 173 8.66 0.65 4.67
N GLU A 174 9.28 1.73 5.15
CA GLU A 174 9.73 2.84 4.32
C GLU A 174 10.80 2.40 3.29
N SER A 175 11.74 1.55 3.72
CA SER A 175 12.77 0.98 2.84
C SER A 175 12.17 0.07 1.77
N ILE A 176 11.17 -0.73 2.12
CA ILE A 176 10.50 -1.65 1.18
C ILE A 176 9.74 -0.86 0.11
N GLU A 177 9.05 0.22 0.50
CA GLU A 177 8.36 1.09 -0.47
C GLU A 177 9.34 1.73 -1.46
N GLY A 178 10.48 2.21 -0.97
CA GLY A 178 11.56 2.74 -1.82
C GLY A 178 12.02 1.73 -2.86
N VAL A 179 12.24 0.48 -2.46
CA VAL A 179 12.64 -0.60 -3.39
C VAL A 179 11.56 -0.87 -4.45
N ILE A 180 10.28 -0.89 -4.07
CA ILE A 180 9.17 -1.09 -5.03
C ILE A 180 9.12 0.06 -6.03
N SER A 181 9.26 1.29 -5.57
CA SER A 181 9.30 2.49 -6.42
C SER A 181 10.51 2.49 -7.37
N ASP A 182 11.68 2.08 -6.90
CA ASP A 182 12.92 2.00 -7.69
C ASP A 182 12.83 0.92 -8.79
N VAL A 183 12.14 -0.19 -8.50
CA VAL A 183 11.93 -1.27 -9.47
C VAL A 183 11.08 -0.80 -10.66
N ASP A 184 10.13 0.11 -10.43
CA ASP A 184 9.30 0.67 -11.51
C ASP A 184 10.08 1.65 -12.40
N GLN A 185 11.18 2.22 -11.93
CA GLN A 185 12.07 3.11 -12.69
C GLN A 185 13.11 2.34 -13.51
N LYS A 186 12.67 1.40 -14.36
CA LYS A 186 13.60 0.68 -15.24
C LYS A 186 14.28 1.61 -16.23
N PRO A 187 15.57 1.32 -16.59
CA PRO A 187 16.32 2.13 -17.57
C PRO A 187 15.68 2.20 -18.95
N ASP A 188 14.82 1.24 -19.31
CA ASP A 188 14.09 1.18 -20.58
C ASP A 188 12.83 2.06 -20.63
N GLY A 189 12.48 2.70 -19.53
CA GLY A 189 11.33 3.61 -19.41
C GLY A 189 9.96 2.94 -19.51
N LYS A 190 9.90 1.58 -19.58
CA LYS A 190 8.62 0.85 -19.73
C LYS A 190 7.89 0.61 -18.41
N GLY A 191 8.55 0.88 -17.28
CA GLY A 191 8.00 0.58 -15.96
C GLY A 191 7.82 -0.92 -15.71
N SER A 192 7.38 -1.26 -14.50
CA SER A 192 7.09 -2.63 -14.09
C SER A 192 5.64 -2.98 -14.38
N VAL A 193 5.37 -4.20 -14.83
CA VAL A 193 3.99 -4.72 -14.94
C VAL A 193 3.28 -4.70 -13.59
N LEU A 194 4.04 -4.93 -12.52
CA LEU A 194 3.50 -4.97 -11.15
C LEU A 194 3.01 -3.62 -10.63
N VAL A 195 3.57 -2.52 -11.15
CA VAL A 195 3.18 -1.14 -10.77
C VAL A 195 2.60 -0.40 -11.98
N SER A 196 3.43 -0.07 -12.96
CA SER A 196 3.07 0.76 -14.10
C SER A 196 1.94 0.17 -14.95
N GLY A 197 1.96 -1.15 -15.20
CA GLY A 197 0.92 -1.83 -15.97
C GLY A 197 -0.45 -1.78 -15.27
N ARG A 198 -0.48 -2.00 -13.97
CA ARG A 198 -1.70 -1.94 -13.15
C ARG A 198 -2.22 -0.50 -13.05
N ASN A 199 -1.32 0.47 -12.83
CA ASN A 199 -1.67 1.88 -12.79
C ASN A 199 -2.27 2.36 -14.12
N GLN A 200 -1.80 1.85 -15.25
CA GLN A 200 -2.38 2.16 -16.55
C GLN A 200 -3.85 1.70 -16.66
N VAL A 201 -4.19 0.54 -16.08
CA VAL A 201 -5.58 0.08 -16.01
C VAL A 201 -6.42 1.05 -15.18
N ALA A 202 -5.95 1.41 -13.99
CA ALA A 202 -6.63 2.35 -13.10
C ALA A 202 -6.85 3.72 -13.75
N MET A 203 -5.86 4.25 -14.47
CA MET A 203 -5.99 5.52 -15.20
C MET A 203 -7.03 5.47 -16.33
N ARG A 204 -7.16 4.32 -17.01
CA ARG A 204 -8.23 4.14 -18.02
C ARG A 204 -9.61 4.14 -17.37
N VAL A 205 -9.76 3.43 -16.24
CA VAL A 205 -11.01 3.42 -15.47
C VAL A 205 -11.32 4.83 -14.96
N LEU A 206 -10.32 5.57 -14.46
CA LEU A 206 -10.50 6.98 -14.05
C LEU A 206 -11.06 7.83 -15.19
N ALA A 207 -10.47 7.74 -16.38
CA ALA A 207 -10.91 8.50 -17.55
C ALA A 207 -12.37 8.19 -17.91
N ASP A 208 -12.75 6.91 -17.90
CA ASP A 208 -14.14 6.46 -18.13
C ASP A 208 -15.10 7.03 -17.08
N GLN A 209 -14.73 7.00 -15.78
CA GLN A 209 -15.55 7.55 -14.71
C GLN A 209 -15.73 9.08 -14.83
N ILE A 210 -14.69 9.79 -15.22
CA ILE A 210 -14.77 11.24 -15.50
C ILE A 210 -15.71 11.51 -16.69
N GLN A 211 -15.66 10.72 -17.77
CA GLN A 211 -16.57 10.82 -18.90
C GLN A 211 -18.03 10.56 -18.49
N LYS A 212 -18.28 9.67 -17.51
CA LYS A 212 -19.59 9.43 -16.89
C LYS A 212 -20.03 10.55 -15.93
N GLY A 213 -19.29 11.64 -15.85
CA GLY A 213 -19.64 12.83 -15.07
C GLY A 213 -19.13 12.85 -13.63
N LYS A 214 -18.32 11.88 -13.21
CA LYS A 214 -17.71 11.88 -11.88
C LYS A 214 -16.69 13.02 -11.77
N ARG A 215 -16.72 13.79 -10.68
CA ARG A 215 -15.89 14.97 -10.47
C ARG A 215 -14.93 14.87 -9.29
N ARG A 216 -15.27 14.02 -8.31
CA ARG A 216 -14.43 13.73 -7.14
C ARG A 216 -14.13 12.24 -7.10
N ALA A 217 -12.93 11.89 -7.51
CA ALA A 217 -12.46 10.51 -7.52
C ALA A 217 -11.36 10.28 -6.47
N ALA A 218 -11.32 9.09 -5.89
CA ALA A 218 -10.16 8.60 -5.16
C ALA A 218 -9.52 7.43 -5.90
N ILE A 219 -8.20 7.36 -5.92
CA ILE A 219 -7.43 6.18 -6.32
C ILE A 219 -6.84 5.59 -5.03
N PHE A 220 -7.40 4.46 -4.59
CA PHE A 220 -7.04 3.77 -3.36
C PHE A 220 -6.17 2.56 -3.70
N TYR A 221 -4.87 2.74 -3.56
CA TYR A 221 -3.85 1.79 -3.97
C TYR A 221 -2.72 1.72 -2.95
N GLY A 222 -1.96 0.63 -2.95
CA GLY A 222 -0.75 0.51 -2.14
C GLY A 222 0.23 1.66 -2.39
N ALA A 223 0.91 2.10 -1.32
CA ALA A 223 1.77 3.28 -1.34
C ALA A 223 2.85 3.24 -2.43
N GLY A 224 3.36 2.06 -2.79
CA GLY A 224 4.36 1.89 -3.87
C GLY A 224 3.87 2.27 -5.27
N HIS A 225 2.57 2.44 -5.48
CA HIS A 225 1.98 2.86 -6.77
C HIS A 225 1.95 4.38 -6.96
N MET A 226 2.11 5.17 -5.89
CA MET A 226 1.75 6.59 -5.87
C MET A 226 2.64 7.45 -6.76
N THR A 227 3.94 7.17 -6.85
CA THR A 227 4.90 7.93 -7.67
C THR A 227 4.53 7.87 -9.16
N ASP A 228 4.17 6.68 -9.67
CA ASP A 228 3.76 6.52 -11.06
C ASP A 228 2.38 7.14 -11.31
N PHE A 229 1.43 7.02 -10.38
CA PHE A 229 0.14 7.71 -10.48
C PHE A 229 0.28 9.23 -10.52
N GLU A 230 1.12 9.82 -9.67
CA GLU A 230 1.40 11.26 -9.69
C GLU A 230 1.89 11.72 -11.07
N LYS A 231 2.89 11.02 -11.63
CA LYS A 231 3.40 11.30 -12.96
C LYS A 231 2.28 11.28 -14.02
N ARG A 232 1.46 10.21 -14.04
CA ARG A 232 0.35 10.05 -15.01
C ARG A 232 -0.73 11.12 -14.86
N LEU A 233 -1.07 11.50 -13.63
CA LEU A 233 -2.01 12.59 -13.39
C LEU A 233 -1.46 13.91 -13.91
N GLN A 234 -0.18 14.22 -13.66
CA GLN A 234 0.46 15.43 -14.17
C GLN A 234 0.50 15.46 -15.71
N GLU A 235 0.82 14.34 -16.36
CA GLU A 235 0.80 14.20 -17.83
C GLU A 235 -0.60 14.42 -18.43
N THR A 236 -1.67 14.17 -17.65
CA THR A 236 -3.07 14.40 -18.06
C THR A 236 -3.63 15.75 -17.58
N GLY A 237 -2.75 16.67 -17.17
CA GLY A 237 -3.08 18.06 -16.86
C GLY A 237 -3.55 18.32 -15.44
N PHE A 238 -3.48 17.34 -14.55
CA PHE A 238 -3.73 17.56 -13.12
C PHE A 238 -2.52 18.20 -12.44
N LYS A 239 -2.80 19.04 -11.44
CA LYS A 239 -1.78 19.66 -10.59
C LYS A 239 -2.03 19.31 -9.14
N LYS A 240 -0.98 18.97 -8.41
CA LYS A 240 -1.05 18.74 -6.95
C LYS A 240 -1.46 20.02 -6.25
N VAL A 241 -2.46 19.94 -5.38
CA VAL A 241 -2.99 21.10 -4.64
C VAL A 241 -2.82 20.99 -3.14
N SER A 242 -2.83 19.77 -2.60
CA SER A 242 -2.58 19.51 -1.18
C SER A 242 -2.07 18.10 -0.93
N GLU A 243 -1.57 17.89 0.28
CA GLU A 243 -1.19 16.58 0.80
C GLU A 243 -1.49 16.53 2.29
N GLU A 244 -2.14 15.47 2.71
CA GLU A 244 -2.46 15.19 4.10
C GLU A 244 -1.90 13.83 4.50
N TRP A 245 -1.52 13.69 5.77
CA TRP A 245 -0.95 12.46 6.30
C TRP A 245 -1.90 11.83 7.32
N LEU A 246 -2.08 10.53 7.21
CA LEU A 246 -2.90 9.73 8.11
C LEU A 246 -2.04 8.63 8.75
N THR A 247 -2.07 8.55 10.07
CA THR A 247 -1.33 7.53 10.81
C THR A 247 -1.96 6.16 10.60
N ALA A 248 -1.20 5.28 9.95
CA ALA A 248 -1.58 3.90 9.71
C ALA A 248 -1.19 2.97 10.88
N TRP A 249 -0.02 3.20 11.47
CA TRP A 249 0.46 2.50 12.66
C TRP A 249 0.83 3.49 13.74
N ASP A 250 0.14 3.41 14.87
CA ASP A 250 0.50 4.12 16.10
C ASP A 250 1.36 3.18 16.95
N ILE A 251 2.60 3.58 17.22
CA ILE A 251 3.61 2.75 17.87
C ILE A 251 4.01 3.45 19.16
N ARG A 252 3.14 3.32 20.17
CA ARG A 252 3.35 3.87 21.50
C ARG A 252 3.48 2.76 22.53
N LYS A 253 4.35 2.97 23.48
CA LYS A 253 4.45 2.09 24.63
C LYS A 253 3.13 2.09 25.40
N PRO A 254 2.55 0.91 25.73
CA PRO A 254 1.34 0.89 26.54
C PRO A 254 1.58 1.59 27.88
N PRO A 255 0.59 2.32 28.42
CA PRO A 255 0.68 2.91 29.73
C PRO A 255 0.91 1.81 30.78
N ARG A 256 1.79 2.08 31.74
CA ARG A 256 2.12 1.15 32.82
C ARG A 256 0.97 1.06 33.81
#